data_945da4e7d4a454b0a1bf381be055d944
#
_entry.id   945da4e7d4a454b0a1bf381be055d944
#
_cell.length_a   1.000
_cell.length_b   1.000
_cell.length_c   1.000
_cell.angle_alpha   90.00
_cell.angle_beta   90.00
_cell.angle_gamma   90.00
#
_symmetry.space_group_name_H-M   'P 1'
#
loop_
_entity.id
_entity.type
_entity.pdbx_description
1 polymer ?
#
loop_
_entity_poly.entity_id
_entity_poly.type
_entity_poly.pdbx_seq_one_letter_code
_entity_poly.pdbx_strand_id
1 'polypeptide(L)'
;MNRITAIATGTAVAAVLWFQQQEIETVHEEVQEIRSLIVQTPQRVDYTAEDLQCLAKNIYHEAGVESQEGKFAVAQVTLNRLRHGRWGRSICSVVYARAQFSWTLSARLRNEGPRGPLWEQSQAVARSVLEQGYRVPVLESAVMYHADYVRPHWSRQVNRIQQIGRHIFYSVG
;
A
#
# COMPACT_ATOMS: atom_id res chain seq x y z
N MET A 1 56.98 13.72 -45.10
CA MET A 1 55.81 14.62 -44.92
C MET A 1 54.60 13.75 -44.80
N ASN A 2 53.72 13.99 -43.85
CA ASN A 2 52.42 13.37 -43.47
C ASN A 2 52.44 12.43 -42.29
N ARG A 3 52.50 13.02 -41.08
CA ARG A 3 52.09 12.35 -39.83
C ARG A 3 51.33 13.29 -38.87
N ILE A 4 50.49 14.19 -39.35
CA ILE A 4 49.79 15.14 -38.46
C ILE A 4 48.26 15.09 -38.54
N THR A 5 47.65 14.24 -39.38
CA THR A 5 46.20 14.27 -39.60
C THR A 5 45.38 13.21 -38.82
N ALA A 6 46.01 12.35 -38.03
CA ALA A 6 45.27 11.27 -37.34
C ALA A 6 44.88 11.56 -35.88
N ILE A 7 45.31 12.66 -35.27
CA ILE A 7 45.06 12.93 -33.81
C ILE A 7 43.84 13.79 -33.59
N ALA A 8 43.36 14.57 -34.58
CA ALA A 8 42.26 15.52 -34.36
C ALA A 8 40.84 14.86 -34.35
N THR A 9 40.67 13.68 -34.96
CA THR A 9 39.38 13.04 -35.01
C THR A 9 39.00 12.28 -33.73
N GLY A 10 39.99 11.77 -33.00
CA GLY A 10 39.74 11.03 -31.74
C GLY A 10 39.26 11.92 -30.60
N THR A 11 39.75 13.15 -30.52
CA THR A 11 39.38 14.11 -29.46
C THR A 11 37.94 14.64 -29.61
N ALA A 12 37.49 14.86 -30.83
CA ALA A 12 36.10 15.30 -31.11
C ALA A 12 35.06 14.23 -30.75
N VAL A 13 35.35 12.99 -31.09
CA VAL A 13 34.43 11.85 -30.76
C VAL A 13 34.39 11.64 -29.24
N ALA A 14 35.50 11.69 -28.55
CA ALA A 14 35.55 11.56 -27.10
C ALA A 14 34.80 12.68 -26.38
N ALA A 15 34.87 13.93 -26.87
CA ALA A 15 34.10 15.03 -26.33
C ALA A 15 32.58 14.86 -26.50
N VAL A 16 32.15 14.42 -27.69
CA VAL A 16 30.72 14.16 -27.95
C VAL A 16 30.18 13.04 -27.04
N LEU A 17 30.94 11.96 -26.87
CA LEU A 17 30.54 10.86 -25.99
C LEU A 17 30.49 11.32 -24.53
N TRP A 18 31.41 12.17 -24.09
CA TRP A 18 31.40 12.73 -22.73
C TRP A 18 30.21 13.66 -22.50
N PHE A 19 29.82 14.50 -23.44
CA PHE A 19 28.61 15.32 -23.35
C PHE A 19 27.33 14.48 -23.31
N GLN A 20 27.23 13.44 -24.16
CA GLN A 20 26.11 12.53 -24.15
C GLN A 20 25.99 11.79 -22.82
N GLN A 21 27.10 11.39 -22.21
CA GLN A 21 27.10 10.73 -20.91
C GLN A 21 26.60 11.66 -19.80
N GLN A 22 26.98 12.94 -19.83
CA GLN A 22 26.51 13.96 -18.89
C GLN A 22 25.00 14.19 -18.99
N GLU A 23 24.46 14.25 -20.22
CA GLU A 23 23.03 14.40 -20.43
C GLU A 23 22.24 13.17 -19.89
N ILE A 24 22.77 11.97 -20.07
CA ILE A 24 22.15 10.73 -19.57
C ILE A 24 22.13 10.75 -18.02
N GLU A 25 23.21 11.15 -17.38
CA GLU A 25 23.30 11.22 -15.91
C GLU A 25 22.33 12.26 -15.35
N THR A 26 22.24 13.45 -15.94
CA THR A 26 21.28 14.48 -15.50
C THR A 26 19.83 14.02 -15.65
N VAL A 27 19.47 13.42 -16.77
CA VAL A 27 18.13 12.87 -16.98
C VAL A 27 17.84 11.74 -15.98
N HIS A 28 18.83 10.93 -15.68
CA HIS A 28 18.67 9.85 -14.69
C HIS A 28 18.41 10.40 -13.29
N GLU A 29 19.13 11.43 -12.86
CA GLU A 29 18.89 12.10 -11.57
C GLU A 29 17.51 12.74 -11.50
N GLU A 30 17.08 13.46 -12.55
CA GLU A 30 15.76 14.06 -12.62
C GLU A 30 14.64 13.00 -12.54
N VAL A 31 14.79 11.87 -13.25
CA VAL A 31 13.84 10.76 -13.19
C VAL A 31 13.77 10.15 -11.79
N GLN A 32 14.89 10.02 -11.10
CA GLN A 32 14.91 9.49 -9.73
C GLN A 32 14.25 10.49 -8.75
N GLU A 33 14.47 11.79 -8.91
CA GLU A 33 13.82 12.82 -8.11
C GLU A 33 12.31 12.83 -8.32
N ILE A 34 11.85 12.83 -9.59
CA ILE A 34 10.42 12.73 -9.93
C ILE A 34 9.81 11.45 -9.36
N ARG A 35 10.52 10.32 -9.46
CA ARG A 35 10.06 9.05 -8.90
C ARG A 35 9.92 9.12 -7.38
N SER A 36 10.83 9.77 -6.69
CA SER A 36 10.78 9.99 -5.24
C SER A 36 9.60 10.87 -4.84
N LEU A 37 9.31 11.92 -5.61
CA LEU A 37 8.16 12.81 -5.40
C LEU A 37 6.83 12.09 -5.64
N ILE A 38 6.73 11.25 -6.68
CA ILE A 38 5.53 10.45 -6.98
C ILE A 38 5.26 9.44 -5.86
N VAL A 39 6.29 8.80 -5.32
CA VAL A 39 6.16 7.87 -4.18
C VAL A 39 5.69 8.58 -2.91
N GLN A 40 6.05 9.87 -2.74
CA GLN A 40 5.63 10.68 -1.59
C GLN A 40 4.24 11.32 -1.77
N THR A 41 3.70 11.34 -3.00
CA THR A 41 2.35 11.89 -3.23
C THR A 41 1.32 10.96 -2.56
N PRO A 42 0.47 11.49 -1.67
CA PRO A 42 -0.57 10.68 -1.03
C PRO A 42 -1.43 10.00 -2.08
N GLN A 43 -1.46 8.68 -2.08
CA GLN A 43 -2.33 7.92 -2.99
C GLN A 43 -3.78 8.09 -2.55
N ARG A 44 -4.45 9.09 -3.08
CA ARG A 44 -5.89 9.26 -2.89
C ARG A 44 -6.63 8.14 -3.58
N VAL A 45 -7.58 7.58 -2.88
CA VAL A 45 -8.53 6.59 -3.39
C VAL A 45 -9.86 7.31 -3.54
N ASP A 46 -10.49 7.21 -4.69
CA ASP A 46 -11.87 7.68 -4.83
C ASP A 46 -12.77 6.80 -3.97
N TYR A 47 -13.53 7.42 -3.09
CA TYR A 47 -14.40 6.73 -2.14
C TYR A 47 -15.71 7.49 -1.93
N THR A 48 -16.73 6.77 -1.52
CA THR A 48 -18.02 7.31 -1.10
C THR A 48 -18.08 7.44 0.43
N ALA A 49 -19.06 8.17 0.94
CA ALA A 49 -19.33 8.21 2.39
C ALA A 49 -19.63 6.79 2.94
N GLU A 50 -20.25 5.93 2.13
CA GLU A 50 -20.52 4.53 2.49
C GLU A 50 -19.21 3.73 2.57
N ASP A 51 -18.28 3.91 1.62
CA ASP A 51 -16.96 3.25 1.65
C ASP A 51 -16.16 3.61 2.90
N LEU A 52 -16.22 4.88 3.34
CA LEU A 52 -15.60 5.29 4.60
C LEU A 52 -16.21 4.55 5.79
N GLN A 53 -17.53 4.41 5.84
CA GLN A 53 -18.20 3.64 6.89
C GLN A 53 -17.84 2.15 6.85
N CYS A 54 -17.76 1.56 5.66
CA CYS A 54 -17.33 0.16 5.49
C CYS A 54 -15.90 -0.05 5.99
N LEU A 55 -14.95 0.84 5.64
CA LEU A 55 -13.57 0.76 6.11
C LEU A 55 -13.49 0.91 7.63
N ALA A 56 -14.17 1.92 8.19
CA ALA A 56 -14.19 2.15 9.64
C ALA A 56 -14.78 0.94 10.40
N LYS A 57 -15.89 0.34 9.91
CA LYS A 57 -16.44 -0.88 10.50
C LYS A 57 -15.45 -2.04 10.45
N ASN A 58 -14.75 -2.22 9.33
CA ASN A 58 -13.75 -3.27 9.22
C ASN A 58 -12.61 -3.08 10.22
N ILE A 59 -12.06 -1.87 10.33
CA ILE A 59 -11.05 -1.54 11.33
C ILE A 59 -11.55 -1.81 12.75
N TYR A 60 -12.77 -1.42 13.06
CA TYR A 60 -13.37 -1.61 14.37
C TYR A 60 -13.45 -3.08 14.77
N HIS A 61 -13.95 -3.94 13.88
CA HIS A 61 -14.15 -5.36 14.19
C HIS A 61 -12.85 -6.17 14.16
N GLU A 62 -11.92 -5.83 13.28
CA GLU A 62 -10.69 -6.60 13.09
C GLU A 62 -9.55 -6.10 14.00
N ALA A 63 -9.47 -4.79 14.25
CA ALA A 63 -8.35 -4.16 14.94
C ALA A 63 -8.76 -3.15 16.01
N GLY A 64 -10.01 -3.14 16.45
CA GLY A 64 -10.51 -2.12 17.39
C GLY A 64 -9.71 -2.01 18.68
N VAL A 65 -9.17 -3.12 19.19
CA VAL A 65 -8.35 -3.19 20.42
C VAL A 65 -6.84 -3.16 20.14
N GLU A 66 -6.43 -3.18 18.87
CA GLU A 66 -5.03 -3.08 18.48
C GLU A 66 -4.47 -1.67 18.67
N SER A 67 -3.14 -1.55 18.60
CA SER A 67 -2.46 -0.25 18.53
C SER A 67 -2.94 0.56 17.31
N GLN A 68 -2.65 1.85 17.31
CA GLN A 68 -2.95 2.70 16.15
C GLN A 68 -2.31 2.17 14.86
N GLU A 69 -1.06 1.69 14.94
CA GLU A 69 -0.36 1.08 13.82
C GLU A 69 -1.07 -0.19 13.32
N GLY A 70 -1.58 -1.04 14.23
CA GLY A 70 -2.36 -2.22 13.88
C GLY A 70 -3.67 -1.88 13.16
N LYS A 71 -4.34 -0.79 13.56
CA LYS A 71 -5.53 -0.27 12.87
C LYS A 71 -5.20 0.21 11.45
N PHE A 72 -4.10 0.95 11.28
CA PHE A 72 -3.60 1.37 9.96
C PHE A 72 -3.22 0.17 9.09
N ALA A 73 -2.61 -0.85 9.67
CA ALA A 73 -2.22 -2.06 8.96
C ALA A 73 -3.43 -2.81 8.37
N VAL A 74 -4.51 -2.97 9.13
CA VAL A 74 -5.77 -3.58 8.65
C VAL A 74 -6.43 -2.72 7.56
N ALA A 75 -6.45 -1.39 7.72
CA ALA A 75 -6.93 -0.48 6.70
C ALA A 75 -6.13 -0.61 5.40
N GLN A 76 -4.79 -0.67 5.51
CA GLN A 76 -3.88 -0.83 4.38
C GLN A 76 -4.19 -2.11 3.58
N VAL A 77 -4.38 -3.25 4.23
CA VAL A 77 -4.75 -4.49 3.54
C VAL A 77 -6.06 -4.35 2.77
N THR A 78 -7.06 -3.69 3.34
CA THR A 78 -8.34 -3.45 2.65
C THR A 78 -8.14 -2.64 1.36
N LEU A 79 -7.31 -1.57 1.40
CA LEU A 79 -7.00 -0.78 0.22
C LEU A 79 -6.12 -1.52 -0.80
N ASN A 80 -5.18 -2.33 -0.33
CA ASN A 80 -4.36 -3.16 -1.22
C ASN A 80 -5.23 -4.18 -1.96
N ARG A 81 -6.21 -4.79 -1.30
CA ARG A 81 -7.19 -5.68 -1.92
C ARG A 81 -8.03 -4.96 -2.97
N LEU A 82 -8.45 -3.72 -2.70
CA LEU A 82 -9.15 -2.87 -3.67
C LEU A 82 -8.28 -2.64 -4.91
N ARG A 83 -7.03 -2.21 -4.73
CA ARG A 83 -6.07 -1.99 -5.82
C ARG A 83 -5.79 -3.25 -6.63
N HIS A 84 -5.70 -4.38 -5.99
CA HIS A 84 -5.50 -5.67 -6.64
C HIS A 84 -6.71 -6.10 -7.50
N GLY A 85 -7.91 -5.62 -7.21
CA GLY A 85 -9.13 -5.82 -7.99
C GLY A 85 -9.78 -7.20 -7.87
N ARG A 86 -9.13 -8.18 -7.22
CA ARG A 86 -9.65 -9.56 -7.09
C ARG A 86 -10.81 -9.66 -6.11
N TRP A 87 -10.82 -8.83 -5.07
CA TRP A 87 -11.79 -8.94 -3.97
C TRP A 87 -12.99 -8.01 -4.11
N GLY A 88 -12.92 -7.01 -4.98
CA GLY A 88 -13.99 -6.05 -5.21
C GLY A 88 -13.52 -4.79 -5.92
N ARG A 89 -14.47 -3.93 -6.28
CA ARG A 89 -14.22 -2.66 -6.99
C ARG A 89 -14.57 -1.42 -6.17
N SER A 90 -15.06 -1.59 -4.95
CA SER A 90 -15.25 -0.56 -3.93
C SER A 90 -14.79 -1.09 -2.58
N ILE A 91 -14.55 -0.21 -1.62
CA ILE A 91 -14.14 -0.61 -0.27
C ILE A 91 -15.22 -1.50 0.36
N CYS A 92 -16.49 -1.12 0.23
CA CYS A 92 -17.60 -1.94 0.74
C CYS A 92 -17.61 -3.32 0.09
N SER A 93 -17.41 -3.43 -1.23
CA SER A 93 -17.39 -4.73 -1.90
C SER A 93 -16.22 -5.61 -1.46
N VAL A 94 -15.05 -5.02 -1.13
CA VAL A 94 -13.91 -5.74 -0.55
C VAL A 94 -14.23 -6.21 0.87
N VAL A 95 -14.80 -5.34 1.70
CA VAL A 95 -15.13 -5.66 3.10
C VAL A 95 -16.17 -6.76 3.20
N TYR A 96 -17.22 -6.70 2.39
CA TYR A 96 -18.29 -7.68 2.39
C TYR A 96 -18.09 -8.85 1.42
N ALA A 97 -16.95 -8.94 0.76
CA ALA A 97 -16.61 -10.11 -0.05
C ALA A 97 -16.68 -11.39 0.81
N ARG A 98 -17.23 -12.46 0.22
CA ARG A 98 -17.49 -13.70 0.95
C ARG A 98 -16.24 -14.22 1.65
N ALA A 99 -16.35 -14.48 2.95
CA ALA A 99 -15.32 -15.09 3.81
C ALA A 99 -14.00 -14.30 3.90
N GLN A 100 -14.00 -12.98 3.62
CA GLN A 100 -12.81 -12.16 3.78
C GLN A 100 -12.62 -11.71 5.23
N PHE A 101 -13.70 -11.33 5.90
CA PHE A 101 -13.67 -10.90 7.30
C PHE A 101 -14.75 -11.65 8.08
N SER A 102 -14.36 -12.31 9.17
CA SER A 102 -15.24 -13.23 9.91
C SER A 102 -16.46 -12.54 10.50
N TRP A 103 -16.34 -11.29 10.93
CA TRP A 103 -17.45 -10.53 11.49
C TRP A 103 -18.58 -10.29 10.49
N THR A 104 -18.31 -10.27 9.18
CA THR A 104 -19.32 -10.10 8.13
C THR A 104 -20.24 -11.30 7.98
N LEU A 105 -19.88 -12.45 8.53
CA LEU A 105 -20.72 -13.65 8.54
C LEU A 105 -21.83 -13.59 9.62
N SER A 106 -21.65 -12.73 10.64
CA SER A 106 -22.66 -12.53 11.70
C SER A 106 -23.66 -11.45 11.31
N ALA A 107 -24.94 -11.83 11.15
CA ALA A 107 -26.01 -10.86 10.89
C ALA A 107 -26.11 -9.81 12.00
N ARG A 108 -25.88 -10.20 13.28
CA ARG A 108 -25.87 -9.28 14.41
C ARG A 108 -24.78 -8.21 14.25
N LEU A 109 -23.52 -8.61 14.02
CA LEU A 109 -22.39 -7.66 13.92
C LEU A 109 -22.50 -6.75 12.69
N ARG A 110 -23.09 -7.23 11.59
CA ARG A 110 -23.36 -6.39 10.42
C ARG A 110 -24.38 -5.29 10.70
N ASN A 111 -25.41 -5.61 11.49
CA ASN A 111 -26.55 -4.73 11.75
C ASN A 111 -26.34 -3.84 13.00
N GLU A 112 -25.52 -4.27 13.95
CA GLU A 112 -25.17 -3.43 15.10
C GLU A 112 -24.31 -2.25 14.64
N GLY A 113 -24.71 -1.03 15.04
CA GLY A 113 -23.93 0.17 14.84
C GLY A 113 -22.79 0.24 15.87
N PRO A 114 -21.51 0.23 15.46
CA PRO A 114 -20.40 0.44 16.38
C PRO A 114 -20.52 1.80 17.08
N ARG A 115 -20.04 1.89 18.34
CA ARG A 115 -20.09 3.13 19.13
C ARG A 115 -18.95 3.21 20.12
N GLY A 116 -18.76 4.39 20.71
CA GLY A 116 -17.76 4.65 21.73
C GLY A 116 -16.35 4.88 21.18
N PRO A 117 -15.35 5.02 22.09
CA PRO A 117 -14.00 5.49 21.72
C PRO A 117 -13.30 4.65 20.66
N LEU A 118 -13.47 3.32 20.65
CA LEU A 118 -12.87 2.45 19.64
C LEU A 118 -13.45 2.70 18.24
N TRP A 119 -14.75 3.05 18.19
CA TRP A 119 -15.39 3.42 16.93
C TRP A 119 -14.87 4.76 16.41
N GLU A 120 -14.77 5.77 17.27
CA GLU A 120 -14.22 7.08 16.93
C GLU A 120 -12.79 6.98 16.41
N GLN A 121 -11.94 6.18 17.05
CA GLN A 121 -10.59 5.89 16.59
C GLN A 121 -10.58 5.20 15.23
N SER A 122 -11.47 4.23 15.00
CA SER A 122 -11.57 3.51 13.73
C SER A 122 -11.99 4.44 12.59
N GLN A 123 -12.92 5.37 12.85
CA GLN A 123 -13.32 6.40 11.89
C GLN A 123 -12.18 7.39 11.61
N ALA A 124 -11.41 7.79 12.61
CA ALA A 124 -10.26 8.67 12.45
C ALA A 124 -9.18 8.02 11.58
N VAL A 125 -8.87 6.74 11.80
CA VAL A 125 -7.93 5.97 10.97
C VAL A 125 -8.45 5.84 9.54
N ALA A 126 -9.73 5.52 9.34
CA ALA A 126 -10.32 5.42 8.01
C ALA A 126 -10.20 6.75 7.24
N ARG A 127 -10.51 7.89 7.88
CA ARG A 127 -10.31 9.22 7.28
C ARG A 127 -8.85 9.49 6.95
N SER A 128 -7.93 9.23 7.88
CA SER A 128 -6.51 9.47 7.65
C SER A 128 -5.98 8.69 6.43
N VAL A 129 -6.44 7.46 6.26
CA VAL A 129 -6.05 6.60 5.13
C VAL A 129 -6.66 7.07 3.81
N LEU A 130 -7.92 7.51 3.81
CA LEU A 130 -8.65 7.89 2.60
C LEU A 130 -8.41 9.35 2.19
N GLU A 131 -8.43 10.27 3.14
CA GLU A 131 -8.36 11.71 2.88
C GLU A 131 -6.92 12.23 2.84
N GLN A 132 -6.08 11.74 3.76
CA GLN A 132 -4.70 12.18 3.92
C GLN A 132 -3.70 11.24 3.20
N GLY A 133 -4.15 10.10 2.70
CA GLY A 133 -3.31 9.15 2.00
C GLY A 133 -2.31 8.42 2.90
N TYR A 134 -2.54 8.37 4.23
CA TYR A 134 -1.63 7.67 5.14
C TYR A 134 -1.46 6.20 4.73
N ARG A 135 -0.22 5.71 4.74
CA ARG A 135 0.14 4.33 4.40
C ARG A 135 1.15 3.78 5.41
N VAL A 136 1.19 2.46 5.53
CA VAL A 136 2.21 1.70 6.26
C VAL A 136 3.19 1.15 5.22
N PRO A 137 4.35 1.76 4.99
CA PRO A 137 5.21 1.47 3.83
C PRO A 137 5.59 -0.01 3.73
N VAL A 138 5.94 -0.65 4.85
CA VAL A 138 6.32 -2.06 4.88
C VAL A 138 5.19 -3.01 4.42
N LEU A 139 3.94 -2.56 4.43
CA LEU A 139 2.76 -3.34 4.04
C LEU A 139 2.24 -3.00 2.63
N GLU A 140 3.03 -2.37 1.77
CA GLU A 140 2.57 -1.93 0.45
C GLU A 140 1.97 -3.06 -0.40
N SER A 141 2.53 -4.26 -0.31
CA SER A 141 2.06 -5.46 -1.03
C SER A 141 1.19 -6.40 -0.18
N ALA A 142 0.91 -6.08 1.08
CA ALA A 142 0.15 -6.94 1.97
C ALA A 142 -1.32 -7.02 1.55
N VAL A 143 -1.81 -8.23 1.28
CA VAL A 143 -3.21 -8.49 0.95
C VAL A 143 -3.86 -9.55 1.84
N MET A 144 -3.08 -10.21 2.71
CA MET A 144 -3.55 -11.23 3.64
C MET A 144 -2.95 -11.01 5.01
N TYR A 145 -3.69 -11.41 6.04
CA TYR A 145 -3.20 -11.49 7.42
C TYR A 145 -3.96 -12.53 8.24
N HIS A 146 -3.39 -12.93 9.34
CA HIS A 146 -4.04 -13.71 10.38
C HIS A 146 -3.53 -13.31 11.77
N ALA A 147 -4.28 -13.63 12.81
CA ALA A 147 -3.83 -13.41 14.18
C ALA A 147 -2.68 -14.37 14.54
N ASP A 148 -1.75 -13.91 15.37
CA ASP A 148 -0.52 -14.63 15.75
C ASP A 148 -0.75 -15.99 16.43
N TYR A 149 -1.92 -16.18 17.02
CA TYR A 149 -2.33 -17.43 17.69
C TYR A 149 -3.00 -18.45 16.77
N VAL A 150 -3.18 -18.16 15.46
CA VAL A 150 -3.70 -19.12 14.48
C VAL A 150 -2.64 -19.41 13.41
N ARG A 151 -2.72 -20.57 12.76
CA ARG A 151 -1.81 -20.97 11.67
C ARG A 151 -2.61 -21.51 10.50
N PRO A 152 -3.21 -20.66 9.66
CA PRO A 152 -3.96 -21.10 8.51
C PRO A 152 -3.07 -21.83 7.52
N HIS A 153 -3.59 -22.85 6.85
CA HIS A 153 -2.81 -23.64 5.89
C HIS A 153 -2.17 -22.78 4.78
N TRP A 154 -2.90 -21.76 4.30
CA TRP A 154 -2.42 -20.87 3.26
C TRP A 154 -1.20 -20.03 3.65
N SER A 155 -0.95 -19.78 4.96
CA SER A 155 0.17 -18.96 5.41
C SER A 155 1.55 -19.54 5.06
N ARG A 156 1.61 -20.82 4.70
CA ARG A 156 2.84 -21.49 4.21
C ARG A 156 3.06 -21.35 2.70
N GLN A 157 2.08 -20.82 1.98
CA GLN A 157 2.08 -20.72 0.51
C GLN A 157 2.22 -19.28 0.01
N VAL A 158 2.39 -18.33 0.92
CA VAL A 158 2.47 -16.90 0.64
C VAL A 158 3.67 -16.27 1.35
N ASN A 159 4.11 -15.11 0.91
CA ASN A 159 5.29 -14.46 1.46
C ASN A 159 4.94 -13.69 2.73
N ARG A 160 5.55 -14.08 3.85
CA ARG A 160 5.44 -13.35 5.10
C ARG A 160 6.17 -12.00 4.98
N ILE A 161 5.49 -10.91 5.34
CA ILE A 161 6.07 -9.55 5.31
C ILE A 161 6.48 -9.15 6.73
N GLN A 162 5.49 -8.88 7.60
CA GLN A 162 5.70 -8.25 8.90
C GLN A 162 4.67 -8.74 9.90
N GLN A 163 5.00 -8.66 11.18
CA GLN A 163 4.04 -8.73 12.27
C GLN A 163 3.86 -7.33 12.87
N ILE A 164 2.62 -6.89 13.02
CA ILE A 164 2.25 -5.64 13.70
C ILE A 164 1.15 -5.98 14.71
N GLY A 165 1.40 -5.68 15.98
CA GLY A 165 0.52 -6.12 17.06
C GLY A 165 0.32 -7.65 17.02
N ARG A 166 -0.92 -8.08 17.05
CA ARG A 166 -1.29 -9.49 17.01
C ARG A 166 -1.58 -10.03 15.61
N HIS A 167 -1.28 -9.28 14.56
CA HIS A 167 -1.49 -9.69 13.17
C HIS A 167 -0.18 -9.92 12.43
N ILE A 168 -0.10 -11.01 11.68
CA ILE A 168 1.01 -11.32 10.78
C ILE A 168 0.52 -11.12 9.34
N PHE A 169 1.23 -10.29 8.58
CA PHE A 169 0.85 -9.82 7.24
C PHE A 169 1.63 -10.53 6.15
N TYR A 170 0.97 -10.74 5.00
CA TYR A 170 1.50 -11.50 3.87
C TYR A 170 1.14 -10.87 2.54
N SER A 171 2.04 -11.05 1.53
CA SER A 171 1.77 -10.81 0.12
C SER A 171 1.54 -12.12 -0.62
N VAL A 172 0.75 -12.04 -1.70
CA VAL A 172 0.68 -13.09 -2.72
C VAL A 172 1.72 -12.80 -3.78
N GLY A 173 2.34 -13.84 -4.32
CA GLY A 173 3.30 -13.73 -5.43
C GLY A 173 2.64 -13.29 -6.73
#